data_37e5a273033f37e5321c388b940ab47a
#
_entry.id   37e5a273033f37e5321c388b940ab47a
#
_cell.length_a   1.000
_cell.length_b   1.000
_cell.length_c   1.000
_cell.angle_alpha   90.00
_cell.angle_beta   90.00
_cell.angle_gamma   90.00
#
_symmetry.space_group_name_H-M   'P 1'
#
loop_
_entity.id
_entity.type
_entity.pdbx_description
1 polymer ?
#
loop_
_entity_poly.entity_id
_entity_poly.type
_entity_poly.pdbx_seq_one_letter_code
_entity_poly.pdbx_strand_id
1 'polypeptide(L)'
;MAIMKAIGYTKSLPINEAESLTDIELSVPVASGRDLLVKVKAIAVNPVDYKIRQNVVLESGEFKVIGWDAVGEVVAIGESVTQFNPGDRVYYAGDLNRQGCN
;
A
#
# COMPACT_ATOMS: atom_id res chain seq x y z
N MET A 1 -7.08 17.59 -5.64
CA MET A 1 -6.39 16.29 -5.58
C MET A 1 -6.82 15.56 -4.32
N ALA A 2 -7.27 14.34 -4.46
CA ALA A 2 -7.70 13.55 -3.32
C ALA A 2 -6.51 13.06 -2.50
N ILE A 3 -6.66 13.08 -1.18
CA ILE A 3 -5.63 12.61 -0.23
C ILE A 3 -6.21 11.43 0.52
N MET A 4 -5.38 10.42 0.74
CA MET A 4 -5.73 9.24 1.54
C MET A 4 -4.78 9.11 2.72
N LYS A 5 -5.25 8.40 3.75
CA LYS A 5 -4.43 8.06 4.91
C LYS A 5 -3.85 6.66 4.76
N ALA A 6 -2.64 6.49 5.25
CA ALA A 6 -1.96 5.21 5.26
C ALA A 6 -1.14 5.08 6.53
N ILE A 7 -0.68 3.86 6.82
CA ILE A 7 0.22 3.58 7.93
C ILE A 7 1.50 3.01 7.35
N GLY A 8 2.62 3.61 7.72
CA GLY A 8 3.92 3.19 7.23
C GLY A 8 5.02 3.55 8.20
N TYR A 9 6.25 3.56 7.72
CA TYR A 9 7.40 3.92 8.53
C TYR A 9 8.36 4.79 7.74
N THR A 10 9.16 5.55 8.48
CA THR A 10 10.25 6.35 7.93
C THR A 10 11.60 5.87 8.45
N LYS A 11 11.62 5.22 9.61
CA LYS A 11 12.82 4.68 10.24
C LYS A 11 12.56 3.26 10.71
N SER A 12 13.55 2.39 10.54
CA SER A 12 13.48 0.99 11.00
C SER A 12 13.77 0.91 12.50
N LEU A 13 12.84 1.40 13.31
CA LEU A 13 12.96 1.41 14.77
C LEU A 13 12.38 0.12 15.38
N PRO A 14 12.79 -0.23 16.62
CA PRO A 14 12.13 -1.31 17.35
C PRO A 14 10.62 -1.05 17.48
N ILE A 15 9.84 -2.10 17.50
CA ILE A 15 8.36 -1.99 17.47
C ILE A 15 7.80 -1.29 18.71
N ASN A 16 8.52 -1.31 19.83
CA ASN A 16 8.09 -0.62 21.05
C ASN A 16 8.33 0.89 21.02
N GLU A 17 9.01 1.40 19.99
CA GLU A 17 9.16 2.84 19.80
C GLU A 17 7.88 3.42 19.18
N ALA A 18 7.46 4.59 19.66
CA ALA A 18 6.23 5.23 19.21
C ALA A 18 6.24 5.54 17.71
N GLU A 19 7.42 5.83 17.15
CA GLU A 19 7.57 6.20 15.74
C GLU A 19 7.92 5.01 14.84
N SER A 20 7.83 3.77 15.34
CA SER A 20 8.11 2.58 14.53
C SER A 20 7.12 2.42 13.37
N LEU A 21 5.89 2.88 13.57
CA LEU A 21 4.85 3.01 12.55
C LEU A 21 4.19 4.38 12.74
N THR A 22 3.91 5.06 11.65
CA THR A 22 3.34 6.41 11.69
C THR A 22 2.19 6.55 10.70
N ASP A 23 1.30 7.49 10.99
CA ASP A 23 0.28 7.89 10.04
C ASP A 23 0.93 8.71 8.92
N ILE A 24 0.56 8.39 7.68
CA ILE A 24 1.10 9.05 6.49
C ILE A 24 -0.08 9.50 5.62
N GLU A 25 0.01 10.69 5.08
CA GLU A 25 -0.94 11.19 4.10
C GLU A 25 -0.31 11.13 2.71
N LEU A 26 -1.04 10.57 1.76
CA LEU A 26 -0.62 10.39 0.39
C LEU A 26 -1.68 10.89 -0.57
N SER A 27 -1.25 11.31 -1.76
CA SER A 27 -2.19 11.48 -2.87
C SER A 27 -2.74 10.13 -3.27
N VAL A 28 -4.02 10.07 -3.60
CA VAL A 28 -4.62 8.86 -4.15
C VAL A 28 -3.94 8.56 -5.48
N PRO A 29 -3.41 7.34 -5.67
CA PRO A 29 -2.71 7.01 -6.91
C PRO A 29 -3.65 7.00 -8.11
N VAL A 30 -3.05 7.14 -9.28
CA VAL A 30 -3.77 7.07 -10.55
C VAL A 30 -3.39 5.76 -11.24
N ALA A 31 -4.40 4.98 -11.63
CA ALA A 31 -4.17 3.75 -12.37
C ALA A 31 -3.74 4.07 -13.80
N SER A 32 -2.67 3.44 -14.24
CA SER A 32 -2.15 3.59 -15.61
C SER A 32 -1.73 2.22 -16.15
N GLY A 33 -1.69 2.08 -17.47
CA GLY A 33 -1.27 0.83 -18.10
C GLY A 33 -2.17 -0.33 -17.66
N ARG A 34 -1.59 -1.31 -17.00
CA ARG A 34 -2.29 -2.49 -16.51
C ARG A 34 -2.66 -2.42 -15.03
N ASP A 35 -2.52 -1.26 -14.42
CA ASP A 35 -2.81 -1.09 -13.00
C ASP A 35 -4.31 -1.03 -12.73
N LEU A 36 -4.68 -1.51 -11.55
CA LEU A 36 -5.99 -1.33 -10.97
C LEU A 36 -5.87 -0.40 -9.77
N LEU A 37 -6.78 0.53 -9.63
CA LEU A 37 -6.92 1.29 -8.40
C LEU A 37 -8.00 0.63 -7.56
N VAL A 38 -7.63 0.13 -6.40
CA VAL A 38 -8.50 -0.64 -5.52
C VAL A 38 -8.78 0.15 -4.25
N LYS A 39 -10.06 0.30 -3.93
CA LYS A 39 -10.48 0.81 -2.64
C LYS A 39 -10.42 -0.33 -1.64
N VAL A 40 -9.42 -0.32 -0.77
CA VAL A 40 -9.16 -1.41 0.17
C VAL A 40 -10.27 -1.51 1.20
N LYS A 41 -10.80 -2.71 1.40
CA LYS A 41 -11.83 -3.01 2.40
C LYS A 41 -11.26 -3.76 3.60
N ALA A 42 -10.30 -4.63 3.37
CA ALA A 42 -9.63 -5.39 4.42
C ALA A 42 -8.22 -5.74 3.98
N ILE A 43 -7.34 -5.92 4.95
CA ILE A 43 -5.95 -6.29 4.72
C ILE A 43 -5.60 -7.51 5.55
N ALA A 44 -4.57 -8.23 5.13
CA ALA A 44 -3.97 -9.31 5.91
C ALA A 44 -2.54 -8.92 6.24
N VAL A 45 -2.17 -9.05 7.51
CA VAL A 45 -0.81 -8.79 7.96
C VAL A 45 -0.01 -10.10 7.87
N ASN A 46 1.16 -10.02 7.29
CA ASN A 46 2.02 -11.17 7.03
C ASN A 46 3.45 -10.92 7.52
N PRO A 47 4.26 -11.98 7.72
CA PRO A 47 5.65 -11.80 8.17
C PRO A 47 6.48 -10.88 7.30
N VAL A 48 6.23 -10.80 5.99
CA VAL A 48 6.95 -9.90 5.11
C VAL A 48 6.80 -8.43 5.54
N ASP A 49 5.67 -8.07 6.15
CA ASP A 49 5.42 -6.70 6.60
C ASP A 49 6.44 -6.25 7.62
N TYR A 50 6.63 -7.04 8.69
CA TYR A 50 7.60 -6.66 9.72
C TYR A 50 9.05 -6.85 9.26
N LYS A 51 9.30 -7.82 8.36
CA LYS A 51 10.63 -8.03 7.81
C LYS A 51 11.08 -6.84 6.98
N ILE A 52 10.20 -6.29 6.16
CA ILE A 52 10.52 -5.07 5.39
C ILE A 52 10.72 -3.89 6.33
N ARG A 53 9.84 -3.71 7.30
CA ARG A 53 9.97 -2.61 8.27
C ARG A 53 11.30 -2.67 9.02
N GLN A 54 11.76 -3.85 9.40
CA GLN A 54 13.02 -4.02 10.13
C GLN A 54 14.26 -3.90 9.26
N ASN A 55 14.20 -4.35 8.02
CA ASN A 55 15.40 -4.58 7.20
C ASN A 55 15.57 -3.60 6.04
N VAL A 56 14.49 -2.98 5.56
CA VAL A 56 14.58 -2.00 4.48
C VAL A 56 14.73 -0.62 5.11
N VAL A 57 15.95 -0.10 5.13
CA VAL A 57 16.27 1.21 5.68
C VAL A 57 16.04 2.25 4.60
N LEU A 58 15.32 3.31 4.97
CA LEU A 58 14.95 4.39 4.07
C LEU A 58 15.86 5.59 4.24
N GLU A 59 16.06 6.34 3.16
CA GLU A 59 16.79 7.60 3.21
C GLU A 59 15.93 8.68 3.86
N SER A 60 16.59 9.77 4.31
CA SER A 60 15.90 10.89 4.93
C SER A 60 14.83 11.47 4.00
N GLY A 61 13.64 11.67 4.52
CA GLY A 61 12.51 12.19 3.76
C GLY A 61 11.70 11.14 3.01
N GLU A 62 12.16 9.89 2.98
CA GLU A 62 11.41 8.80 2.39
C GLU A 62 10.46 8.17 3.41
N PHE A 63 9.43 7.51 2.89
CA PHE A 63 8.52 6.70 3.69
C PHE A 63 8.17 5.43 2.93
N LYS A 64 7.71 4.42 3.65
CA LYS A 64 7.20 3.21 3.03
C LYS A 64 5.93 2.75 3.74
N VAL A 65 4.88 2.58 2.97
CA VAL A 65 3.63 1.96 3.43
C VAL A 65 3.79 0.46 3.26
N ILE A 66 3.52 -0.29 4.33
CA ILE A 66 3.64 -1.74 4.33
C ILE A 66 2.27 -2.39 4.14
N GLY A 67 2.25 -3.72 3.97
CA GLY A 67 1.05 -4.50 3.73
C GLY A 67 0.79 -4.72 2.25
N TRP A 68 0.75 -5.98 1.83
CA TRP A 68 0.63 -6.31 0.41
C TRP A 68 -0.50 -7.29 0.09
N ASP A 69 -1.20 -7.78 1.10
CA ASP A 69 -2.38 -8.62 0.89
C ASP A 69 -3.64 -7.85 1.24
N ALA A 70 -4.55 -7.77 0.31
CA ALA A 70 -5.77 -7.00 0.52
C ALA A 70 -6.95 -7.56 -0.27
N VAL A 71 -8.13 -7.18 0.15
CA VAL A 71 -9.38 -7.35 -0.59
C VAL A 71 -10.04 -5.97 -0.71
N GLY A 72 -10.64 -5.70 -1.84
CA GLY A 72 -11.30 -4.43 -2.06
C GLY A 72 -12.11 -4.40 -3.33
N GLU A 73 -12.52 -3.19 -3.70
CA GLU A 73 -13.31 -2.92 -4.89
C GLU A 73 -12.49 -2.10 -5.88
N VAL A 74 -12.49 -2.52 -7.14
CA VAL A 74 -11.85 -1.75 -8.21
C VAL A 74 -12.65 -0.47 -8.41
N VAL A 75 -11.99 0.69 -8.32
CA VAL A 75 -12.63 1.99 -8.53
C VAL A 75 -12.17 2.67 -9.81
N ALA A 76 -11.01 2.28 -10.34
CA ALA A 76 -10.48 2.77 -11.62
C ALA A 76 -9.55 1.73 -12.21
N ILE A 77 -9.40 1.77 -13.52
CA ILE A 77 -8.50 0.88 -14.26
C ILE A 77 -7.61 1.69 -15.18
N GLY A 78 -6.39 1.18 -15.43
CA GLY A 78 -5.51 1.73 -16.45
C GLY A 78 -6.02 1.44 -17.85
N GLU A 79 -5.49 2.16 -18.82
CA GLU A 79 -5.96 2.09 -20.22
C GLU A 79 -5.75 0.73 -20.88
N SER A 80 -4.85 -0.09 -20.38
CA SER A 80 -4.56 -1.41 -20.95
C SER A 80 -5.27 -2.57 -20.22
N VAL A 81 -6.13 -2.27 -19.25
CA VAL A 81 -6.84 -3.28 -18.48
C VAL A 81 -8.09 -3.72 -19.25
N THR A 82 -8.21 -5.04 -19.48
CA THR A 82 -9.35 -5.62 -20.22
C THR A 82 -10.14 -6.64 -19.40
N GLN A 83 -9.55 -7.20 -18.34
CA GLN A 83 -10.15 -8.31 -17.58
C GLN A 83 -10.91 -7.87 -16.34
N PHE A 84 -10.78 -6.61 -15.93
CA PHE A 84 -11.41 -6.07 -14.73
C PHE A 84 -12.17 -4.80 -15.07
N ASN A 85 -13.23 -4.53 -14.32
CA ASN A 85 -14.03 -3.33 -14.47
C ASN A 85 -14.21 -2.64 -13.12
N PRO A 86 -14.41 -1.31 -13.09
CA PRO A 86 -14.81 -0.64 -11.86
C PRO A 86 -16.06 -1.29 -11.27
N GLY A 87 -16.05 -1.50 -9.96
CA GLY A 87 -17.10 -2.21 -9.25
C GLY A 87 -16.78 -3.66 -8.92
N ASP A 88 -15.77 -4.24 -9.56
CA ASP A 88 -15.37 -5.63 -9.29
C ASP A 88 -14.75 -5.74 -7.90
N ARG A 89 -15.10 -6.83 -7.19
CA ARG A 89 -14.43 -7.17 -5.94
C ARG A 89 -13.22 -8.04 -6.25
N VAL A 90 -12.08 -7.67 -5.67
CA VAL A 90 -10.81 -8.37 -5.92
C VAL A 90 -10.07 -8.62 -4.62
N TYR A 91 -9.23 -9.63 -4.62
CA TYR A 91 -8.19 -9.81 -3.59
C TYR A 91 -6.86 -10.00 -4.30
N TYR A 92 -5.78 -9.62 -3.61
CA TYR A 92 -4.48 -9.65 -4.27
C TYR A 92 -3.32 -9.70 -3.28
N ALA A 93 -2.19 -10.18 -3.79
CA ALA A 93 -0.87 -10.00 -3.18
C ALA A 93 -0.15 -8.92 -4.00
N GLY A 94 0.23 -7.84 -3.35
CA GLY A 94 0.80 -6.68 -4.04
C GLY A 94 2.28 -6.85 -4.35
N ASP A 95 2.81 -5.87 -5.07
CA ASP A 95 4.21 -5.80 -5.44
C ASP A 95 5.01 -5.15 -4.30
N LEU A 96 5.99 -5.88 -3.75
CA LEU A 96 6.83 -5.41 -2.65
C LEU A 96 7.68 -4.19 -3.02
N ASN A 97 7.89 -3.93 -4.30
CA ASN A 97 8.63 -2.78 -4.78
C ASN A 97 7.78 -1.51 -4.85
N ARG A 98 6.49 -1.61 -4.58
CA ARG A 98 5.57 -0.48 -4.51
C ARG A 98 5.18 -0.22 -3.06
N GLN A 99 4.50 0.91 -2.84
CA GLN A 99 3.89 1.18 -1.54
C GLN A 99 2.82 0.13 -1.25
N GLY A 100 2.69 -0.26 0.02
CA GLY A 100 1.71 -1.23 0.44
C GLY A 100 0.30 -0.63 0.62
N CYS A 101 -0.57 -1.39 1.25
CA CYS A 101 -2.01 -1.07 1.35
C CYS A 101 -2.51 -0.74 2.76
N ASN A 102 -1.61 -0.67 3.75
CA ASN A 102 -2.02 -0.34 5.13
C ASN A 102 -2.38 1.11 5.33
#